data_775afa27f1298dcbe769c17f7e8f5f2d
#
_entry.id   775afa27f1298dcbe769c17f7e8f5f2d
#
_cell.length_a   1.000
_cell.length_b   1.000
_cell.length_c   1.000
_cell.angle_alpha   90.00
_cell.angle_beta   90.00
_cell.angle_gamma   90.00
#
_symmetry.space_group_name_H-M   'P 1'
#
loop_
_entity.id
_entity.type
_entity.pdbx_description
1 polymer ?
#
loop_
_entity_poly.entity_id
_entity_poly.type
_entity_poly.pdbx_seq_one_letter_code
_entity_poly.pdbx_strand_id
1 'polypeptide(L)'
;ILIGPVFSKKLSEIYQVVDHIKIPVLSFSNNKKLKNNNVWLLGKMQEDEIEYIIDFGIKTGINKLAIIGENTEYSKTLIFTAKKTLLNKGIDLDVIIFEKETLNDRSKLRHKVKKISGWKKEFKNKLILPKPRYDGILFTGSNEFILKLAPLLSYYDLNSDRVTYLGNSNFKSSQLVNELSLQGTFFSSSNDPKIDEFKNEWRENWGLSPSYFSILAYDLALFAKKLSLEKDFSNYITRTQGHKWLSGEV
;
A
#
# COMPACT_ATOMS: atom_id res chain seq x y z
N ILE A 1 -18.55 -22.55 7.70
CA ILE A 1 -17.65 -21.43 7.42
C ILE A 1 -16.30 -21.98 7.03
N LEU A 2 -15.72 -21.48 5.95
CA LEU A 2 -14.35 -21.76 5.54
C LEU A 2 -13.48 -20.52 5.83
N ILE A 3 -12.41 -20.68 6.61
CA ILE A 3 -11.40 -19.64 6.83
C ILE A 3 -10.21 -19.96 5.94
N GLY A 4 -9.88 -19.04 5.06
CA GLY A 4 -8.88 -19.22 3.99
C GLY A 4 -9.52 -19.24 2.60
N PRO A 5 -8.76 -19.59 1.57
CA PRO A 5 -7.30 -19.74 1.57
C PRO A 5 -6.56 -18.41 1.70
N VAL A 6 -5.24 -18.49 1.94
CA VAL A 6 -4.37 -17.31 2.02
C VAL A 6 -4.10 -16.72 0.64
N PHE A 7 -3.85 -17.56 -0.35
CA PHE A 7 -3.45 -17.13 -1.69
C PHE A 7 -4.63 -17.05 -2.65
N SER A 8 -4.71 -15.95 -3.40
CA SER A 8 -5.74 -15.71 -4.41
C SER A 8 -5.86 -16.82 -5.45
N LYS A 9 -4.72 -17.42 -5.86
CA LYS A 9 -4.72 -18.57 -6.78
C LYS A 9 -5.50 -19.75 -6.21
N LYS A 10 -5.31 -20.06 -4.92
CA LYS A 10 -6.03 -21.15 -4.27
C LYS A 10 -7.52 -20.86 -4.08
N LEU A 11 -7.87 -19.60 -3.85
CA LEU A 11 -9.27 -19.18 -3.82
C LEU A 11 -9.94 -19.40 -5.18
N SER A 12 -9.28 -19.08 -6.28
CA SER A 12 -9.83 -19.31 -7.62
C SER A 12 -10.01 -20.79 -7.97
N GLU A 13 -9.14 -21.66 -7.46
CA GLU A 13 -9.23 -23.11 -7.65
C GLU A 13 -10.46 -23.74 -6.96
N ILE A 14 -10.83 -23.25 -5.77
CA ILE A 14 -11.98 -23.78 -5.01
C ILE A 14 -13.28 -23.02 -5.29
N TYR A 15 -13.24 -21.97 -6.10
CA TYR A 15 -14.34 -21.04 -6.30
C TYR A 15 -15.63 -21.72 -6.75
N GLN A 16 -15.56 -22.63 -7.73
CA GLN A 16 -16.73 -23.35 -8.25
C GLN A 16 -17.40 -24.23 -7.18
N VAL A 17 -16.59 -24.91 -6.33
CA VAL A 17 -17.11 -25.75 -5.27
C VAL A 17 -17.81 -24.90 -4.21
N VAL A 18 -17.17 -23.80 -3.79
CA VAL A 18 -17.71 -22.87 -2.80
C VAL A 18 -19.02 -22.23 -3.25
N ASP A 19 -19.10 -21.84 -4.52
CA ASP A 19 -20.30 -21.24 -5.09
C ASP A 19 -21.46 -22.24 -5.15
N HIS A 20 -21.15 -23.51 -5.47
CA HIS A 20 -22.16 -24.58 -5.52
C HIS A 20 -22.74 -24.92 -4.14
N ILE A 21 -21.90 -25.08 -3.12
CA ILE A 21 -22.31 -25.49 -1.76
C ILE A 21 -22.73 -24.32 -0.88
N LYS A 22 -22.58 -23.08 -1.36
CA LYS A 22 -22.94 -21.82 -0.67
C LYS A 22 -22.38 -21.67 0.75
N ILE A 23 -21.20 -22.23 1.00
CA ILE A 23 -20.52 -22.07 2.28
C ILE A 23 -19.89 -20.67 2.36
N PRO A 24 -20.06 -19.94 3.47
CA PRO A 24 -19.36 -18.68 3.70
C PRO A 24 -17.85 -18.88 3.73
N VAL A 25 -17.12 -18.11 2.94
CA VAL A 25 -15.65 -18.12 2.87
C VAL A 25 -15.08 -16.80 3.31
N LEU A 26 -14.24 -16.83 4.33
CA LEU A 26 -13.48 -15.70 4.85
C LEU A 26 -12.03 -15.85 4.36
N SER A 27 -11.72 -15.23 3.22
CA SER A 27 -10.41 -15.40 2.56
C SER A 27 -9.43 -14.30 2.91
N PHE A 28 -8.16 -14.66 3.08
CA PHE A 28 -7.05 -13.70 3.22
C PHE A 28 -6.62 -13.06 1.89
N SER A 29 -7.28 -13.43 0.80
CA SER A 29 -6.99 -12.86 -0.52
C SER A 29 -7.25 -11.35 -0.53
N ASN A 30 -6.38 -10.61 -1.23
CA ASN A 30 -6.54 -9.20 -1.54
C ASN A 30 -6.94 -8.93 -3.01
N ASN A 31 -7.31 -9.97 -3.75
CA ASN A 31 -7.74 -9.82 -5.13
C ASN A 31 -9.25 -9.56 -5.21
N LYS A 32 -9.63 -8.29 -5.35
CA LYS A 32 -11.03 -7.83 -5.41
C LYS A 32 -11.88 -8.54 -6.48
N LYS A 33 -11.26 -9.09 -7.53
CA LYS A 33 -11.96 -9.83 -8.60
C LYS A 33 -12.55 -11.17 -8.14
N LEU A 34 -12.09 -11.69 -6.99
CA LEU A 34 -12.57 -12.95 -6.43
C LEU A 34 -13.69 -12.78 -5.40
N LYS A 35 -14.17 -11.55 -5.21
CA LYS A 35 -15.34 -11.27 -4.36
C LYS A 35 -16.61 -11.83 -5.00
N ASN A 36 -17.44 -12.51 -4.19
CA ASN A 36 -18.75 -13.00 -4.59
C ASN A 36 -19.69 -13.02 -3.36
N ASN A 37 -20.95 -13.43 -3.56
CA ASN A 37 -21.97 -13.42 -2.50
C ASN A 37 -21.62 -14.31 -1.28
N ASN A 38 -20.80 -15.34 -1.47
CA ASN A 38 -20.37 -16.25 -0.40
C ASN A 38 -18.89 -16.12 -0.03
N VAL A 39 -18.15 -15.18 -0.67
CA VAL A 39 -16.71 -15.01 -0.48
C VAL A 39 -16.43 -13.58 -0.04
N TRP A 40 -15.96 -13.43 1.19
CA TRP A 40 -15.50 -12.17 1.75
C TRP A 40 -13.98 -12.14 1.77
N LEU A 41 -13.43 -11.07 1.20
CA LEU A 41 -12.00 -10.86 1.10
C LEU A 41 -11.56 -9.97 2.26
N LEU A 42 -10.72 -10.50 3.13
CA LEU A 42 -10.27 -9.86 4.36
C LEU A 42 -8.77 -9.56 4.33
N GLY A 43 -8.13 -9.84 3.20
CA GLY A 43 -6.76 -9.43 2.95
C GLY A 43 -6.64 -7.92 2.84
N LYS A 44 -5.48 -7.40 3.20
CA LYS A 44 -5.19 -5.98 3.13
C LYS A 44 -5.26 -5.48 1.70
N MET A 45 -6.20 -4.59 1.43
CA MET A 45 -6.39 -4.00 0.11
C MET A 45 -5.45 -2.80 -0.04
N GLN A 46 -4.40 -2.98 -0.82
CA GLN A 46 -3.42 -1.92 -1.07
C GLN A 46 -4.00 -0.76 -1.88
N GLU A 47 -5.02 -1.05 -2.69
CA GLU A 47 -5.77 -0.05 -3.43
C GLU A 47 -6.43 0.97 -2.50
N ASP A 48 -7.03 0.53 -1.40
CA ASP A 48 -7.68 1.41 -0.43
C ASP A 48 -6.64 2.30 0.28
N GLU A 49 -5.44 1.77 0.52
CA GLU A 49 -4.33 2.55 1.05
C GLU A 49 -3.88 3.66 0.09
N ILE A 50 -3.84 3.36 -1.21
CA ILE A 50 -3.49 4.34 -2.24
C ILE A 50 -4.57 5.43 -2.35
N GLU A 51 -5.86 5.05 -2.31
CA GLU A 51 -6.96 6.01 -2.31
C GLU A 51 -6.85 6.95 -1.10
N TYR A 52 -6.65 6.40 0.09
CA TYR A 52 -6.52 7.18 1.32
C TYR A 52 -5.34 8.14 1.32
N ILE A 53 -4.14 7.69 0.91
CA ILE A 53 -2.94 8.53 0.93
C ILE A 53 -2.98 9.63 -0.13
N ILE A 54 -3.65 9.39 -1.26
CA ILE A 54 -3.91 10.41 -2.28
C ILE A 54 -4.85 11.48 -1.73
N ASP A 55 -5.95 11.10 -1.09
CA ASP A 55 -6.90 12.05 -0.49
C ASP A 55 -6.23 12.90 0.59
N PHE A 56 -5.35 12.31 1.39
CA PHE A 56 -4.50 13.03 2.32
C PHE A 56 -3.61 14.04 1.58
N GLY A 57 -2.89 13.61 0.54
CA GLY A 57 -2.02 14.47 -0.25
C GLY A 57 -2.75 15.67 -0.85
N ILE A 58 -3.96 15.47 -1.37
CA ILE A 58 -4.79 16.56 -1.91
C ILE A 58 -5.17 17.54 -0.81
N LYS A 59 -5.60 17.04 0.35
CA LYS A 59 -5.94 17.88 1.51
C LYS A 59 -4.76 18.68 2.05
N THR A 60 -3.54 18.21 1.86
CA THR A 60 -2.30 18.91 2.24
C THR A 60 -1.79 19.87 1.17
N GLY A 61 -2.50 20.03 0.04
CA GLY A 61 -2.21 21.04 -0.99
C GLY A 61 -1.41 20.53 -2.17
N ILE A 62 -1.32 19.24 -2.41
CA ILE A 62 -0.70 18.69 -3.62
C ILE A 62 -1.62 18.98 -4.82
N ASN A 63 -1.11 19.72 -5.81
CA ASN A 63 -1.79 20.03 -7.07
C ASN A 63 -1.11 19.37 -8.27
N LYS A 64 0.17 19.01 -8.12
CA LYS A 64 0.95 18.33 -9.16
C LYS A 64 1.65 17.11 -8.58
N LEU A 65 1.18 15.93 -8.96
CA LEU A 65 1.64 14.64 -8.44
C LEU A 65 2.41 13.85 -9.48
N ALA A 66 3.60 13.36 -9.12
CA ALA A 66 4.27 12.30 -9.87
C ALA A 66 3.97 10.94 -9.23
N ILE A 67 3.43 9.99 -9.98
CA ILE A 67 3.35 8.58 -9.58
C ILE A 67 4.57 7.86 -10.14
N ILE A 68 5.41 7.31 -9.27
CA ILE A 68 6.65 6.65 -9.66
C ILE A 68 6.59 5.18 -9.26
N GLY A 69 6.74 4.29 -10.25
CA GLY A 69 6.71 2.85 -10.04
C GLY A 69 7.62 2.08 -11.00
N GLU A 70 7.68 0.77 -10.81
CA GLU A 70 8.40 -0.15 -11.66
C GLU A 70 7.43 -0.94 -12.57
N ASN A 71 7.93 -1.53 -13.65
CA ASN A 71 7.12 -2.32 -14.58
C ASN A 71 6.80 -3.72 -14.01
N THR A 72 6.01 -3.78 -12.93
CA THR A 72 5.50 -5.00 -12.32
C THR A 72 3.97 -4.94 -12.24
N GLU A 73 3.30 -6.08 -12.17
CA GLU A 73 1.83 -6.14 -12.03
C GLU A 73 1.36 -5.46 -10.74
N TYR A 74 2.12 -5.60 -9.67
CA TYR A 74 1.90 -4.90 -8.41
C TYR A 74 1.87 -3.38 -8.60
N SER A 75 2.93 -2.81 -9.13
CA SER A 75 3.04 -1.37 -9.36
C SER A 75 1.98 -0.86 -10.33
N LYS A 76 1.68 -1.61 -11.40
CA LYS A 76 0.63 -1.25 -12.37
C LYS A 76 -0.76 -1.17 -11.72
N THR A 77 -1.08 -2.11 -10.82
CA THR A 77 -2.35 -2.08 -10.07
C THR A 77 -2.47 -0.82 -9.24
N LEU A 78 -1.43 -0.46 -8.49
CA LEU A 78 -1.41 0.76 -7.66
C LEU A 78 -1.46 2.03 -8.52
N ILE A 79 -0.73 2.07 -9.63
CA ILE A 79 -0.78 3.19 -10.59
C ILE A 79 -2.17 3.34 -11.18
N PHE A 80 -2.82 2.23 -11.56
CA PHE A 80 -4.20 2.25 -12.08
C PHE A 80 -5.18 2.80 -11.05
N THR A 81 -5.09 2.32 -9.80
CA THR A 81 -5.90 2.82 -8.69
C THR A 81 -5.67 4.32 -8.47
N ALA A 82 -4.41 4.75 -8.42
CA ALA A 82 -4.08 6.16 -8.24
C ALA A 82 -4.65 7.04 -9.36
N LYS A 83 -4.54 6.61 -10.62
CA LYS A 83 -5.15 7.33 -11.75
C LYS A 83 -6.67 7.43 -11.61
N LYS A 84 -7.33 6.33 -11.23
CA LYS A 84 -8.78 6.29 -11.01
C LYS A 84 -9.20 7.24 -9.88
N THR A 85 -8.47 7.23 -8.77
CA THR A 85 -8.73 8.10 -7.61
C THR A 85 -8.57 9.57 -7.95
N LEU A 86 -7.60 9.91 -8.81
CA LEU A 86 -7.33 11.29 -9.23
C LEU A 86 -8.24 11.79 -10.35
N LEU A 87 -9.01 10.89 -10.99
CA LEU A 87 -9.93 11.27 -12.06
C LEU A 87 -10.91 12.34 -11.56
N ASN A 88 -11.03 13.45 -12.30
CA ASN A 88 -11.89 14.58 -11.99
C ASN A 88 -11.55 15.37 -10.71
N LYS A 89 -10.37 15.15 -10.09
CA LYS A 89 -9.94 15.91 -8.90
C LYS A 89 -9.10 17.15 -9.23
N GLY A 90 -8.87 17.46 -10.50
CA GLY A 90 -8.14 18.65 -10.94
C GLY A 90 -6.63 18.62 -10.63
N ILE A 91 -6.07 17.45 -10.38
CA ILE A 91 -4.65 17.27 -10.10
C ILE A 91 -3.87 17.04 -11.41
N ASP A 92 -2.80 17.81 -11.62
CA ASP A 92 -1.85 17.58 -12.70
C ASP A 92 -1.01 16.32 -12.38
N LEU A 93 -1.04 15.33 -13.26
CA LEU A 93 -0.52 14.00 -13.01
C LEU A 93 0.51 13.57 -14.05
N ASP A 94 1.72 13.27 -13.59
CA ASP A 94 2.72 12.53 -14.38
C ASP A 94 2.87 11.09 -13.86
N VAL A 95 2.90 10.10 -14.77
CA VAL A 95 3.17 8.70 -14.44
C VAL A 95 4.50 8.27 -15.02
N ILE A 96 5.38 7.78 -14.15
CA ILE A 96 6.77 7.46 -14.47
C ILE A 96 7.03 6.00 -14.11
N ILE A 97 7.14 5.15 -15.12
CA ILE A 97 7.41 3.72 -14.95
C ILE A 97 8.87 3.44 -15.27
N PHE A 98 9.54 2.71 -14.39
CA PHE A 98 10.92 2.27 -14.57
C PHE A 98 10.95 0.82 -15.04
N GLU A 99 11.63 0.60 -16.17
CA GLU A 99 11.89 -0.74 -16.69
C GLU A 99 13.07 -1.39 -15.93
N LYS A 100 13.07 -2.71 -15.86
CA LYS A 100 14.10 -3.49 -15.17
C LYS A 100 15.50 -3.19 -15.69
N GLU A 101 15.66 -3.00 -16.99
CA GLU A 101 16.91 -2.65 -17.64
C GLU A 101 17.44 -1.29 -17.19
N THR A 102 16.53 -0.33 -16.96
CA THR A 102 16.88 1.00 -16.42
C THR A 102 17.33 0.91 -14.97
N LEU A 103 16.67 0.08 -14.17
CA LEU A 103 16.99 -0.10 -12.74
C LEU A 103 18.33 -0.81 -12.52
N ASN A 104 18.74 -1.64 -13.46
CA ASN A 104 20.00 -2.39 -13.40
C ASN A 104 21.19 -1.62 -14.04
N ASP A 105 20.92 -0.53 -14.75
CA ASP A 105 21.94 0.32 -15.36
C ASP A 105 22.03 1.66 -14.59
N ARG A 106 23.08 1.81 -13.80
CA ARG A 106 23.30 3.00 -12.96
C ARG A 106 23.29 4.31 -13.76
N SER A 107 23.83 4.31 -14.99
CA SER A 107 23.88 5.50 -15.84
C SER A 107 22.49 5.88 -16.35
N LYS A 108 21.73 4.91 -16.86
CA LYS A 108 20.34 5.11 -17.31
C LYS A 108 19.44 5.54 -16.16
N LEU A 109 19.59 4.92 -14.99
CA LEU A 109 18.82 5.28 -13.79
C LEU A 109 19.08 6.74 -13.39
N ARG A 110 20.34 7.13 -13.25
CA ARG A 110 20.72 8.52 -12.94
C ARG A 110 20.21 9.53 -13.98
N HIS A 111 20.34 9.20 -15.27
CA HIS A 111 19.84 10.05 -16.33
C HIS A 111 18.33 10.24 -16.24
N LYS A 112 17.57 9.18 -16.02
CA LYS A 112 16.11 9.23 -15.89
C LYS A 112 15.68 10.02 -14.67
N VAL A 113 16.29 9.80 -13.50
CA VAL A 113 15.99 10.57 -12.29
C VAL A 113 16.33 12.05 -12.47
N LYS A 114 17.47 12.38 -13.05
CA LYS A 114 17.85 13.76 -13.37
C LYS A 114 16.82 14.45 -14.29
N LYS A 115 16.28 13.72 -15.27
CA LYS A 115 15.23 14.24 -16.17
C LYS A 115 13.91 14.50 -15.41
N ILE A 116 13.53 13.59 -14.50
CA ILE A 116 12.33 13.71 -13.66
C ILE A 116 12.42 14.95 -12.76
N SER A 117 13.57 15.15 -12.12
CA SER A 117 13.81 16.29 -11.22
C SER A 117 13.88 17.62 -11.94
N GLY A 118 14.11 17.62 -13.26
CA GLY A 118 14.43 18.85 -14.01
C GLY A 118 15.77 19.47 -13.62
N TRP A 119 16.64 18.69 -12.92
CA TRP A 119 17.90 19.18 -12.40
C TRP A 119 18.86 19.62 -13.51
N LYS A 120 19.46 20.78 -13.33
CA LYS A 120 20.45 21.36 -14.25
C LYS A 120 21.78 21.60 -13.53
N LYS A 121 22.90 21.49 -14.27
CA LYS A 121 24.25 21.67 -13.71
C LYS A 121 24.44 23.02 -13.02
N GLU A 122 23.81 24.06 -13.53
CA GLU A 122 23.82 25.42 -12.97
C GLU A 122 23.16 25.53 -11.58
N PHE A 123 22.38 24.53 -11.14
CA PHE A 123 21.77 24.50 -9.81
C PHE A 123 22.80 24.26 -8.70
N LYS A 124 23.93 23.61 -9.01
CA LYS A 124 25.00 23.36 -8.04
C LYS A 124 25.51 24.60 -7.30
N ASN A 125 25.46 25.75 -7.97
CA ASN A 125 26.01 26.99 -7.44
C ASN A 125 24.93 28.01 -7.05
N LYS A 126 23.65 27.61 -7.02
CA LYS A 126 22.56 28.49 -6.60
C LYS A 126 22.33 28.39 -5.10
N LEU A 127 22.29 29.55 -4.44
CA LEU A 127 21.87 29.66 -3.05
C LEU A 127 20.37 29.29 -2.87
N ILE A 128 19.55 29.60 -3.87
CA ILE A 128 18.12 29.30 -3.86
C ILE A 128 17.82 28.44 -5.08
N LEU A 129 17.38 27.21 -4.84
CA LEU A 129 16.96 26.29 -5.88
C LEU A 129 15.56 26.68 -6.42
N PRO A 130 15.30 26.49 -7.72
CA PRO A 130 13.96 26.73 -8.28
C PRO A 130 12.93 25.79 -7.68
N LYS A 131 11.64 26.17 -7.69
CA LYS A 131 10.54 25.32 -7.23
C LYS A 131 10.61 23.95 -7.95
N PRO A 132 10.43 22.83 -7.23
CA PRO A 132 10.35 21.52 -7.84
C PRO A 132 9.23 21.44 -8.89
N ARG A 133 9.40 20.51 -9.83
CA ARG A 133 8.40 20.28 -10.89
C ARG A 133 7.09 19.70 -10.32
N TYR A 134 7.17 18.97 -9.20
CA TYR A 134 6.05 18.30 -8.52
C TYR A 134 5.89 18.84 -7.12
N ASP A 135 4.65 18.85 -6.63
CA ASP A 135 4.35 19.13 -5.22
C ASP A 135 4.38 17.83 -4.40
N GLY A 136 4.09 16.67 -5.04
CA GLY A 136 4.12 15.37 -4.42
C GLY A 136 4.68 14.26 -5.31
N ILE A 137 5.21 13.22 -4.67
CA ILE A 137 5.66 11.97 -5.30
C ILE A 137 4.99 10.80 -4.59
N LEU A 138 4.20 10.01 -5.32
CA LEU A 138 3.63 8.75 -4.84
C LEU A 138 4.48 7.58 -5.31
N PHE A 139 5.02 6.82 -4.36
CA PHE A 139 5.78 5.59 -4.63
C PHE A 139 4.85 4.38 -4.71
N THR A 140 4.91 3.67 -5.84
CA THR A 140 4.07 2.48 -6.12
C THR A 140 4.90 1.23 -6.43
N GLY A 141 6.19 1.23 -6.13
CA GLY A 141 7.10 0.10 -6.37
C GLY A 141 7.39 -0.74 -5.14
N SER A 142 8.24 -1.76 -5.34
CA SER A 142 8.78 -2.59 -4.26
C SER A 142 9.75 -1.81 -3.36
N ASN A 143 10.02 -2.35 -2.16
CA ASN A 143 11.00 -1.74 -1.25
C ASN A 143 12.38 -1.59 -1.92
N GLU A 144 12.83 -2.62 -2.66
CA GLU A 144 14.11 -2.59 -3.38
C GLU A 144 14.15 -1.46 -4.42
N PHE A 145 13.06 -1.28 -5.16
CA PHE A 145 12.93 -0.18 -6.11
C PHE A 145 13.03 1.19 -5.42
N ILE A 146 12.28 1.37 -4.33
CA ILE A 146 12.23 2.63 -3.59
C ILE A 146 13.61 2.97 -3.01
N LEU A 147 14.31 2.00 -2.42
CA LEU A 147 15.67 2.16 -1.87
C LEU A 147 16.72 2.53 -2.93
N LYS A 148 16.55 2.05 -4.17
CA LYS A 148 17.42 2.47 -5.28
C LYS A 148 17.13 3.89 -5.75
N LEU A 149 15.88 4.31 -5.67
CA LEU A 149 15.42 5.56 -6.27
C LEU A 149 15.55 6.76 -5.33
N ALA A 150 15.15 6.63 -4.07
CA ALA A 150 15.03 7.73 -3.12
C ALA A 150 16.34 8.51 -2.89
N PRO A 151 17.51 7.86 -2.74
CA PRO A 151 18.78 8.58 -2.61
C PRO A 151 19.12 9.39 -3.88
N LEU A 152 18.74 8.90 -5.06
CA LEU A 152 18.98 9.62 -6.31
C LEU A 152 18.03 10.81 -6.49
N LEU A 153 16.77 10.69 -6.05
CA LEU A 153 15.83 11.81 -6.02
C LEU A 153 16.38 12.91 -5.12
N SER A 154 16.82 12.58 -3.92
CA SER A 154 17.45 13.52 -2.97
C SER A 154 18.72 14.15 -3.55
N TYR A 155 19.57 13.37 -4.21
CA TYR A 155 20.79 13.86 -4.86
C TYR A 155 20.49 14.89 -5.97
N TYR A 156 19.35 14.80 -6.62
CA TYR A 156 18.88 15.74 -7.66
C TYR A 156 17.83 16.73 -7.14
N ASP A 157 17.88 17.08 -5.87
CA ASP A 157 17.08 18.15 -5.24
C ASP A 157 15.57 17.91 -5.23
N LEU A 158 15.13 16.64 -5.33
CA LEU A 158 13.75 16.19 -5.10
C LEU A 158 13.61 15.41 -3.79
N ASN A 159 14.13 15.96 -2.70
CA ASN A 159 14.01 15.36 -1.36
C ASN A 159 12.66 15.68 -0.70
N SER A 160 12.38 15.00 0.41
CA SER A 160 11.12 15.12 1.17
C SER A 160 10.89 16.52 1.80
N ASP A 161 11.94 17.32 1.98
CA ASP A 161 11.81 18.72 2.46
C ASP A 161 11.21 19.64 1.40
N ARG A 162 11.29 19.27 0.13
CA ARG A 162 10.87 20.09 -1.00
C ARG A 162 9.67 19.55 -1.75
N VAL A 163 9.43 18.24 -1.65
CA VAL A 163 8.34 17.53 -2.34
C VAL A 163 7.71 16.55 -1.37
N THR A 164 6.42 16.56 -1.20
CA THR A 164 5.73 15.62 -0.29
C THR A 164 5.84 14.19 -0.83
N TYR A 165 6.51 13.32 -0.09
CA TYR A 165 6.58 11.91 -0.42
C TYR A 165 5.37 11.17 0.17
N LEU A 166 4.74 10.34 -0.67
CA LEU A 166 3.57 9.54 -0.33
C LEU A 166 3.84 8.06 -0.60
N GLY A 167 3.37 7.19 0.29
CA GLY A 167 3.51 5.76 0.17
C GLY A 167 2.37 4.98 0.80
N ASN A 168 2.39 3.67 0.64
CA ASN A 168 1.49 2.75 1.31
C ASN A 168 2.18 2.13 2.56
N SER A 169 1.51 1.19 3.21
CA SER A 169 2.00 0.54 4.42
C SER A 169 3.33 -0.25 4.28
N ASN A 170 3.83 -0.48 3.06
CA ASN A 170 5.17 -1.04 2.86
C ASN A 170 6.26 -0.17 3.49
N PHE A 171 6.00 1.14 3.63
CA PHE A 171 6.90 2.07 4.30
C PHE A 171 7.09 1.80 5.80
N LYS A 172 6.28 0.92 6.42
CA LYS A 172 6.55 0.39 7.78
C LYS A 172 7.74 -0.58 7.85
N SER A 173 8.26 -1.05 6.73
CA SER A 173 9.41 -1.96 6.74
C SER A 173 10.65 -1.28 7.33
N SER A 174 11.43 -2.00 8.13
CA SER A 174 12.66 -1.47 8.75
C SER A 174 13.66 -0.93 7.72
N GLN A 175 13.67 -1.49 6.52
CA GLN A 175 14.54 -1.04 5.43
C GLN A 175 14.18 0.38 4.96
N LEU A 176 12.89 0.69 4.77
CA LEU A 176 12.46 2.00 4.31
C LEU A 176 12.43 3.03 5.45
N VAL A 177 12.04 2.64 6.66
CA VAL A 177 12.01 3.53 7.84
C VAL A 177 13.41 4.05 8.17
N ASN A 178 14.45 3.24 7.99
CA ASN A 178 15.83 3.61 8.29
C ASN A 178 16.56 4.33 7.14
N GLU A 179 15.92 4.46 5.97
CA GLU A 179 16.51 5.17 4.82
C GLU A 179 16.38 6.69 4.99
N LEU A 180 17.52 7.38 5.13
CA LEU A 180 17.57 8.81 5.39
C LEU A 180 16.88 9.66 4.31
N SER A 181 16.99 9.26 3.05
CA SER A 181 16.37 9.98 1.94
C SER A 181 14.84 9.86 1.89
N LEU A 182 14.24 9.00 2.73
CA LEU A 182 12.81 8.81 2.87
C LEU A 182 12.22 9.42 4.15
N GLN A 183 13.03 10.06 4.99
CA GLN A 183 12.52 10.72 6.18
C GLN A 183 11.53 11.83 5.79
N GLY A 184 10.43 11.95 6.55
CA GLY A 184 9.34 12.86 6.21
C GLY A 184 8.32 12.31 5.20
N THR A 185 8.44 11.06 4.76
CA THR A 185 7.42 10.40 3.92
C THR A 185 6.15 10.16 4.71
N PHE A 186 5.01 10.56 4.15
CA PHE A 186 3.69 10.18 4.65
C PHE A 186 3.25 8.87 4.02
N PHE A 187 2.74 7.95 4.83
CA PHE A 187 2.24 6.69 4.31
C PHE A 187 0.98 6.24 5.06
N SER A 188 0.09 5.56 4.35
CA SER A 188 -1.11 4.98 4.93
C SER A 188 -0.75 3.78 5.80
N SER A 189 -1.35 3.71 6.97
CA SER A 189 -1.13 2.62 7.90
C SER A 189 -2.31 2.44 8.83
N SER A 190 -2.75 1.20 9.03
CA SER A 190 -3.59 0.89 10.18
C SER A 190 -2.75 0.93 11.46
N ASN A 191 -3.19 1.67 12.45
CA ASN A 191 -2.53 1.73 13.74
C ASN A 191 -3.59 1.66 14.83
N ASP A 192 -3.87 0.45 15.34
CA ASP A 192 -4.68 0.26 16.53
C ASP A 192 -3.70 0.07 17.70
N PRO A 193 -3.80 0.84 18.81
CA PRO A 193 -2.99 0.65 20.01
C PRO A 193 -3.01 -0.78 20.56
N LYS A 194 -4.13 -1.48 20.41
CA LYS A 194 -4.29 -2.88 20.82
C LYS A 194 -3.40 -3.86 20.04
N ILE A 195 -2.94 -3.48 18.83
CA ILE A 195 -1.96 -4.28 18.09
C ILE A 195 -0.65 -4.39 18.84
N ASP A 196 -0.20 -3.33 19.48
CA ASP A 196 1.09 -3.34 20.18
C ASP A 196 0.99 -4.15 21.48
N GLU A 197 -0.15 -4.11 22.20
CA GLU A 197 -0.42 -5.01 23.33
C GLU A 197 -0.40 -6.48 22.86
N PHE A 198 -1.15 -6.81 21.82
CA PHE A 198 -1.17 -8.16 21.25
C PHE A 198 0.21 -8.65 20.81
N LYS A 199 1.02 -7.77 20.16
CA LYS A 199 2.39 -8.11 19.74
C LYS A 199 3.31 -8.37 20.94
N ASN A 200 3.12 -7.67 22.04
CA ASN A 200 3.90 -7.87 23.27
C ASN A 200 3.52 -9.21 23.89
N GLU A 201 2.23 -9.50 24.12
CA GLU A 201 1.75 -10.78 24.60
C GLU A 201 2.20 -11.95 23.72
N TRP A 202 2.11 -11.78 22.40
CA TRP A 202 2.56 -12.80 21.44
C TRP A 202 4.06 -13.07 21.58
N ARG A 203 4.85 -12.02 21.74
CA ARG A 203 6.32 -12.11 21.89
C ARG A 203 6.71 -12.79 23.17
N GLU A 204 6.01 -12.50 24.28
CA GLU A 204 6.20 -13.15 25.57
C GLU A 204 5.89 -14.65 25.51
N ASN A 205 4.82 -15.05 24.82
CA ASN A 205 4.40 -16.44 24.72
C ASN A 205 5.18 -17.27 23.70
N TRP A 206 5.63 -16.66 22.59
CA TRP A 206 6.18 -17.36 21.43
C TRP A 206 7.61 -16.96 21.07
N GLY A 207 8.19 -15.96 21.72
CA GLY A 207 9.56 -15.50 21.48
C GLY A 207 9.78 -14.73 20.17
N LEU A 208 8.74 -14.56 19.33
CA LEU A 208 8.78 -13.94 18.02
C LEU A 208 7.66 -12.90 17.89
N SER A 209 7.87 -11.87 17.07
CA SER A 209 6.78 -10.94 16.73
C SER A 209 5.80 -11.60 15.75
N PRO A 210 4.46 -11.43 15.93
CA PRO A 210 3.48 -11.98 15.01
C PRO A 210 3.59 -11.29 13.65
N SER A 211 3.39 -12.07 12.58
CA SER A 211 3.20 -11.53 11.24
C SER A 211 1.82 -10.87 11.11
N TYR A 212 1.62 -10.04 10.09
CA TYR A 212 0.29 -9.52 9.75
C TYR A 212 -0.74 -10.66 9.58
N PHE A 213 -0.36 -11.75 8.93
CA PHE A 213 -1.25 -12.91 8.75
C PHE A 213 -1.59 -13.63 10.08
N SER A 214 -0.69 -13.62 11.05
CA SER A 214 -0.96 -14.18 12.39
C SER A 214 -2.01 -13.34 13.11
N ILE A 215 -1.91 -12.01 13.04
CA ILE A 215 -2.89 -11.09 13.63
C ILE A 215 -4.25 -11.26 12.95
N LEU A 216 -4.28 -11.28 11.63
CA LEU A 216 -5.51 -11.47 10.87
C LEU A 216 -6.16 -12.84 11.12
N ALA A 217 -5.36 -13.90 11.26
CA ALA A 217 -5.86 -15.24 11.60
C ALA A 217 -6.49 -15.27 13.00
N TYR A 218 -5.92 -14.59 13.97
CA TYR A 218 -6.49 -14.43 15.30
C TYR A 218 -7.84 -13.71 15.26
N ASP A 219 -7.92 -12.56 14.57
CA ASP A 219 -9.17 -11.83 14.38
C ASP A 219 -10.24 -12.70 13.70
N LEU A 220 -9.85 -13.43 12.65
CA LEU A 220 -10.74 -14.31 11.91
C LEU A 220 -11.27 -15.48 12.77
N ALA A 221 -10.42 -16.05 13.63
CA ALA A 221 -10.86 -17.12 14.53
C ALA A 221 -11.92 -16.61 15.53
N LEU A 222 -11.70 -15.42 16.11
CA LEU A 222 -12.68 -14.77 16.99
C LEU A 222 -13.96 -14.39 16.25
N PHE A 223 -13.84 -13.90 15.04
CA PHE A 223 -14.97 -13.52 14.20
C PHE A 223 -15.79 -14.74 13.79
N ALA A 224 -15.15 -15.83 13.35
CA ALA A 224 -15.82 -17.06 12.99
C ALA A 224 -16.59 -17.68 14.17
N LYS A 225 -16.03 -17.59 15.39
CA LYS A 225 -16.73 -18.01 16.61
C LYS A 225 -18.02 -17.21 16.80
N LYS A 226 -17.98 -15.87 16.64
CA LYS A 226 -19.18 -15.03 16.74
C LYS A 226 -20.18 -15.36 15.62
N LEU A 227 -19.67 -15.46 14.38
CA LEU A 227 -20.47 -15.73 13.20
C LEU A 227 -21.20 -17.08 13.27
N SER A 228 -20.61 -18.11 13.91
CA SER A 228 -21.24 -19.41 14.08
C SER A 228 -22.49 -19.40 14.99
N LEU A 229 -22.69 -18.33 15.76
CA LEU A 229 -23.84 -18.13 16.61
C LEU A 229 -24.97 -17.34 15.91
N GLU A 230 -24.69 -16.77 14.75
CA GLU A 230 -25.64 -15.93 14.01
C GLU A 230 -26.47 -16.78 13.03
N LYS A 231 -27.77 -16.50 12.98
CA LYS A 231 -28.68 -17.17 12.04
C LYS A 231 -28.54 -16.62 10.61
N ASP A 232 -28.28 -15.31 10.50
CA ASP A 232 -28.07 -14.62 9.22
C ASP A 232 -26.63 -14.08 9.17
N PHE A 233 -25.73 -14.96 8.75
CA PHE A 233 -24.30 -14.64 8.66
C PHE A 233 -24.00 -13.56 7.62
N SER A 234 -24.77 -13.47 6.53
CA SER A 234 -24.54 -12.49 5.48
C SER A 234 -24.78 -11.07 5.99
N ASN A 235 -25.92 -10.84 6.63
CA ASN A 235 -26.22 -9.55 7.26
C ASN A 235 -25.24 -9.22 8.39
N TYR A 236 -24.80 -10.21 9.15
CA TYR A 236 -23.84 -9.97 10.22
C TYR A 236 -22.46 -9.57 9.66
N ILE A 237 -21.98 -10.18 8.58
CA ILE A 237 -20.71 -9.84 7.95
C ILE A 237 -20.77 -8.44 7.33
N THR A 238 -21.86 -8.09 6.66
CA THR A 238 -22.00 -6.87 5.86
C THR A 238 -22.68 -5.71 6.61
N ARG A 239 -22.80 -5.79 7.93
CA ARG A 239 -23.46 -4.74 8.71
C ARG A 239 -22.76 -3.38 8.54
N THR A 240 -23.53 -2.34 8.45
CA THR A 240 -23.07 -0.96 8.20
C THR A 240 -22.15 -0.38 9.29
N GLN A 241 -22.20 -0.92 10.51
CA GLN A 241 -21.34 -0.50 11.62
C GLN A 241 -19.90 -1.05 11.51
N GLY A 242 -19.65 -1.94 10.54
CA GLY A 242 -18.38 -2.63 10.39
C GLY A 242 -18.02 -3.55 11.56
N HIS A 243 -16.81 -4.04 11.55
CA HIS A 243 -16.25 -4.89 12.60
C HIS A 243 -14.90 -4.34 13.04
N LYS A 244 -14.71 -4.14 14.34
CA LYS A 244 -13.42 -3.71 14.91
C LYS A 244 -12.55 -4.92 15.19
N TRP A 245 -11.42 -4.99 14.51
CA TRP A 245 -10.42 -6.04 14.63
C TRP A 245 -9.07 -5.46 15.05
N LEU A 246 -8.15 -6.32 15.52
CA LEU A 246 -6.77 -5.92 15.77
C LEU A 246 -6.06 -5.51 14.48
N SER A 247 -6.40 -6.18 13.36
CA SER A 247 -5.82 -5.89 12.05
C SER A 247 -6.38 -4.62 11.38
N GLY A 248 -7.43 -4.03 11.93
CA GLY A 248 -8.10 -2.82 11.42
C GLY A 248 -9.63 -2.93 11.46
N GLU A 249 -10.32 -1.88 11.00
CA GLU A 249 -11.78 -1.92 10.80
C GLU A 249 -12.10 -2.57 9.45
N VAL A 250 -13.12 -3.43 9.42
CA VAL A 250 -13.57 -4.20 8.25
C VAL A 250 -15.08 -3.99 8.04
#